data_3109f15e660c7148290adc078d09ee43
#
_entry.id   3109f15e660c7148290adc078d09ee43
#
_cell.length_a   1.000
_cell.length_b   1.000
_cell.length_c   1.000
_cell.angle_alpha   90.00
_cell.angle_beta   90.00
_cell.angle_gamma   90.00
#
_symmetry.space_group_name_H-M   'P 1'
#
loop_
_entity.id
_entity.type
_entity.pdbx_description
1 polymer ?
#
loop_
_entity_poly.entity_id
_entity_poly.type
_entity_poly.pdbx_seq_one_letter_code
_entity_poly.pdbx_strand_id
1 'polypeptide(L)' 'MTAVLKLGPLAVDKPVKLSVEVPAALFRDLVAYGEILGRAEGAPGDPIEPARLVVPMLQRFIASDRGFAKALRSSR' A
#
# COMPACT_ATOMS: atom_id res chain seq x y z
N MET A 1 -25.31 -24.12 -6.10
CA MET A 1 -24.87 -23.89 -5.79
C MET A 1 -23.81 -23.72 -5.80
N THR A 2 -23.40 -23.66 -5.90
CA THR A 2 -22.29 -23.50 -5.83
C THR A 2 -21.68 -22.35 -6.38
N ALA A 3 -22.30 -21.46 -7.03
CA ALA A 3 -21.80 -20.19 -7.47
C ALA A 3 -21.25 -19.41 -6.32
N VAL A 4 -21.86 -19.58 -5.23
CA VAL A 4 -21.40 -18.95 -4.03
C VAL A 4 -19.94 -19.20 -3.79
N LEU A 5 -19.52 -20.36 -4.10
CA LEU A 5 -18.15 -20.73 -3.84
C LEU A 5 -17.18 -19.92 -4.63
N LYS A 6 -17.55 -19.55 -5.83
CA LYS A 6 -16.69 -18.76 -6.66
C LYS A 6 -16.50 -17.37 -6.10
N LEU A 7 -17.52 -16.84 -5.51
CA LEU A 7 -17.48 -15.48 -5.01
C LEU A 7 -17.03 -15.38 -3.58
N GLY A 8 -17.02 -16.51 -2.90
CA GLY A 8 -16.68 -16.51 -1.50
C GLY A 8 -15.44 -15.74 -1.14
N PRO A 9 -14.33 -15.98 -1.81
CA PRO A 9 -13.08 -15.32 -1.46
C PRO A 9 -13.14 -13.82 -1.55
N LEU A 10 -13.95 -13.32 -2.43
CA LEU A 10 -14.01 -11.88 -2.63
C LEU A 10 -14.55 -11.15 -1.41
N ALA A 11 -15.41 -11.79 -0.70
CA ALA A 11 -16.04 -11.15 0.42
C ALA A 11 -15.08 -10.88 1.56
N VAL A 12 -13.95 -11.57 1.56
CA VAL A 12 -13.00 -11.43 2.65
C VAL A 12 -12.04 -10.29 2.46
N ASP A 13 -12.05 -9.68 1.29
CA ASP A 13 -11.10 -8.63 1.00
C ASP A 13 -11.57 -7.25 1.37
N LYS A 14 -12.27 -7.16 2.46
CA LYS A 14 -12.70 -5.86 2.95
C LYS A 14 -11.52 -5.10 3.52
N PRO A 15 -11.47 -3.80 3.25
CA PRO A 15 -10.39 -3.00 3.82
C PRO A 15 -10.41 -3.05 5.33
N VAL A 16 -9.24 -3.08 5.91
CA VAL A 16 -9.08 -3.04 7.35
C VAL A 16 -8.45 -1.71 7.70
N LYS A 17 -9.06 -1.00 8.62
CA LYS A 17 -8.53 0.29 9.01
C LYS A 17 -7.36 0.10 9.95
N LEU A 18 -6.29 0.83 9.67
CA LEU A 18 -5.07 0.74 10.46
C LEU A 18 -4.63 2.14 10.83
N SER A 19 -4.38 2.36 12.09
CA SER A 19 -3.92 3.66 12.56
C SER A 19 -2.53 3.52 13.11
N VAL A 20 -1.62 4.38 12.64
CA VAL A 20 -0.25 4.35 13.10
C VAL A 20 0.25 5.77 13.28
N GLU A 21 1.23 5.91 14.16
CA GLU A 21 1.91 7.18 14.32
C GLU A 21 3.18 7.14 13.51
N VAL A 22 3.43 8.23 12.79
CA VAL A 22 4.58 8.31 11.90
C VAL A 22 5.56 9.32 12.46
N PRO A 23 6.84 8.98 12.58
CA PRO A 23 7.84 9.95 13.05
C PRO A 23 7.81 11.20 12.17
N ALA A 24 8.04 12.34 12.79
CA ALA A 24 7.96 13.61 12.07
C ALA A 24 8.89 13.64 10.86
N ALA A 25 10.09 13.09 11.00
CA ALA A 25 11.02 13.09 9.88
C ALA A 25 10.51 12.27 8.70
N LEU A 26 9.92 11.13 9.00
CA LEU A 26 9.36 10.30 7.94
C LEU A 26 8.16 10.97 7.29
N PHE A 27 7.36 11.65 8.11
CA PHE A 27 6.22 12.35 7.56
C PHE A 27 6.66 13.45 6.59
N ARG A 28 7.71 14.19 6.95
CA ARG A 28 8.24 15.21 6.05
C ARG A 28 8.71 14.60 4.73
N ASP A 29 9.34 13.43 4.80
CA ASP A 29 9.78 12.74 3.59
C ASP A 29 8.61 12.31 2.75
N LEU A 30 7.53 11.87 3.38
CA LEU A 30 6.34 11.48 2.63
C LEU A 30 5.72 12.68 1.93
N VAL A 31 5.70 13.82 2.59
CA VAL A 31 5.18 15.03 1.97
C VAL A 31 6.02 15.39 0.76
N ALA A 32 7.34 15.37 0.91
CA ALA A 32 8.22 15.69 -0.20
C ALA A 32 8.07 14.71 -1.35
N TYR A 33 7.92 13.45 -1.01
CA TYR A 33 7.74 12.41 -2.03
C TYR A 33 6.45 12.66 -2.81
N GLY A 34 5.38 13.00 -2.11
CA GLY A 34 4.12 13.27 -2.77
C GLY A 34 4.19 14.47 -3.70
N GLU A 35 4.95 15.49 -3.31
CA GLU A 35 5.12 16.64 -4.16
C GLU A 35 5.89 16.30 -5.43
N ILE A 36 6.96 15.56 -5.27
CA ILE A 36 7.78 15.18 -6.41
C ILE A 36 6.98 14.27 -7.36
N LEU A 37 6.28 13.32 -6.80
CA LEU A 37 5.50 12.39 -7.61
C LEU A 37 4.38 13.09 -8.35
N GLY A 38 3.73 14.04 -7.70
CA GLY A 38 2.67 14.79 -8.33
C GLY A 38 3.16 15.54 -9.57
N ARG A 39 4.37 16.09 -9.48
CA ARG A 39 4.94 16.76 -10.63
C ARG A 39 5.37 15.78 -11.71
N ALA A 40 5.90 14.65 -11.30
CA ALA A 40 6.41 13.66 -12.25
C ALA A 40 5.29 13.02 -13.06
N GLU A 41 4.10 12.94 -12.47
CA GLU A 41 2.97 12.35 -13.17
C GLU A 41 2.39 13.24 -14.26
N GLY A 42 2.92 14.43 -14.37
CA GLY A 42 2.44 15.33 -15.41
C GLY A 42 1.11 15.95 -15.12
N ALA A 43 0.54 15.65 -14.02
CA ALA A 43 -0.71 16.28 -13.61
C ALA A 43 -0.42 17.73 -13.29
N PRO A 44 -1.41 18.53 -13.00
CA PRO A 44 -1.21 19.95 -12.71
C PRO A 44 -0.21 20.21 -11.60
N GLY A 45 0.39 19.17 -11.07
CA GLY A 45 1.39 19.38 -10.07
C GLY A 45 0.85 19.32 -8.66
N ASP A 46 -0.37 18.89 -8.52
CA ASP A 46 -0.96 18.75 -7.20
C ASP A 46 -0.22 17.68 -6.41
N PRO A 47 0.20 17.99 -5.18
CA PRO A 47 0.89 17.01 -4.37
C PRO A 47 -0.03 15.85 -4.03
N ILE A 48 0.57 14.68 -3.93
CA ILE A 48 -0.17 13.51 -3.48
C ILE A 48 -0.04 13.45 -1.97
N GLU A 49 -1.15 13.35 -1.28
CA GLU A 49 -1.15 13.35 0.16
C GLU A 49 -0.42 12.13 0.71
N PRO A 50 0.32 12.30 1.83
CA PRO A 50 1.03 11.19 2.42
C PRO A 50 0.17 9.96 2.68
N ALA A 51 -1.06 10.15 3.12
CA ALA A 51 -1.94 9.03 3.40
C ALA A 51 -2.19 8.17 2.16
N ARG A 52 -2.17 8.78 0.98
CA ARG A 52 -2.40 8.04 -0.25
C ARG A 52 -1.17 7.31 -0.74
N LEU A 53 -0.01 7.64 -0.18
CA LEU A 53 1.23 6.98 -0.55
C LEU A 53 1.47 5.72 0.25
N VAL A 54 0.95 5.66 1.46
CA VAL A 54 1.28 4.58 2.39
C VAL A 54 0.95 3.21 1.84
N VAL A 55 -0.27 3.02 1.36
CA VAL A 55 -0.69 1.70 0.90
C VAL A 55 0.12 1.22 -0.30
N PRO A 56 0.26 2.03 -1.38
CA PRO A 56 1.08 1.56 -2.51
C PRO A 56 2.52 1.30 -2.14
N MET A 57 3.08 2.10 -1.24
CA MET A 57 4.46 1.89 -0.81
C MET A 57 4.61 0.57 -0.09
N LEU A 58 3.68 0.28 0.81
CA LEU A 58 3.73 -0.97 1.55
C LEU A 58 3.52 -2.16 0.61
N GLN A 59 2.61 -2.03 -0.33
CA GLN A 59 2.36 -3.10 -1.28
C GLN A 59 3.61 -3.41 -2.09
N ARG A 60 4.30 -2.37 -2.54
CA ARG A 60 5.52 -2.56 -3.29
C ARG A 60 6.64 -3.15 -2.45
N PHE A 61 6.77 -2.68 -1.23
CA PHE A 61 7.80 -3.19 -0.35
C PHE A 61 7.62 -4.69 -0.12
N ILE A 62 6.40 -5.08 0.22
CA ILE A 62 6.13 -6.49 0.51
C ILE A 62 6.27 -7.34 -0.74
N ALA A 63 5.82 -6.83 -1.87
CA ALA A 63 5.90 -7.58 -3.12
C ALA A 63 7.33 -7.84 -3.55
N SER A 64 8.25 -6.94 -3.18
CA SER A 64 9.64 -7.08 -3.57
C SER A 64 10.50 -7.76 -2.51
N ASP A 65 9.92 -8.09 -1.37
CA ASP A 65 10.67 -8.71 -0.29
C ASP A 65 10.73 -10.21 -0.49
N ARG A 66 11.82 -10.67 -1.04
CA ARG A 66 11.97 -12.09 -1.35
C ARG A 66 12.06 -12.95 -0.10
N GLY A 67 12.63 -12.41 0.96
CA GLY A 67 12.70 -13.13 2.21
C GLY A 67 11.32 -13.41 2.76
N PHE A 68 10.46 -12.43 2.71
CA PHE A 68 9.10 -12.59 3.17
C PHE A 68 8.35 -13.62 2.30
N ALA A 69 8.48 -13.51 0.98
CA ALA A 69 7.80 -14.43 0.09
C ALA A 69 8.23 -15.86 0.34
N LYS A 70 9.52 -16.06 0.56
CA LYS A 70 10.05 -17.38 0.83
C LYS A 70 9.53 -17.93 2.15
N ALA A 71 9.55 -17.11 3.17
CA ALA A 71 9.08 -17.53 4.49
C ALA A 71 7.59 -17.85 4.45
N LEU A 72 6.83 -17.08 3.71
CA LEU A 72 5.40 -17.32 3.60
C LEU A 72 5.11 -18.66 2.94
N ARG A 73 5.83 -18.98 1.88
CA ARG A 73 5.66 -20.28 1.22
C ARG A 73 6.04 -21.42 2.15
N SER A 74 7.09 -21.23 2.94
CA SER A 74 7.55 -22.28 3.84
C SER A 74 6.59 -22.53 4.98
N SER A 75 5.80 -21.55 5.34
CA SER A 75 4.92 -21.69 6.48
C SER A 75 3.55 -22.27 6.12
N ARG A 76 3.34 -22.61 4.87
CA ARG A 76 2.08 -23.22 4.45
C ARG A 76 2.04 -24.70 4.58
#